data_5dcc13cb4c63237d461568d670b35099
#
_entry.id   5dcc13cb4c63237d461568d670b35099
#
_cell.length_a   1.000
_cell.length_b   1.000
_cell.length_c   1.000
_cell.angle_alpha   90.00
_cell.angle_beta   90.00
_cell.angle_gamma   90.00
#
_symmetry.space_group_name_H-M   'P 1'
#
loop_
_entity.id
_entity.type
_entity.pdbx_description
1 polymer ?
#
loop_
_entity_poly.entity_id
_entity_poly.type
_entity_poly.pdbx_seq_one_letter_code
_entity_poly.pdbx_strand_id
1 'polypeptide(L)'
;MKGRDVVLGLLMEKELSGYDIKIVFEDVFTHFFDGSFGMIYPTLRQLEKEGKIKKEVVMQEGKPNKKMYFITDEGREEFYQYMKTDVEKDVLRSDFLMRMYFGNYSDTNSMKKWIEEEIERKEAYVADLLLKYEKWKEGITFAEEISLDVGIASYTAQVETLKNKLAQLTIQEKRDEK
;
A
#
# COMPACT_ATOMS: atom_id res chain seq x y z
N MET A 1 -11.83 3.90 -2.65
CA MET A 1 -11.31 3.17 -3.84
C MET A 1 -11.47 1.68 -3.65
N LYS A 2 -12.01 0.97 -4.62
CA LYS A 2 -12.15 -0.50 -4.62
C LYS A 2 -11.07 -1.12 -5.49
N GLY A 3 -10.77 -2.40 -5.30
CA GLY A 3 -9.75 -3.08 -6.10
C GLY A 3 -10.01 -3.10 -7.60
N ARG A 4 -11.29 -3.03 -8.03
CA ARG A 4 -11.63 -2.90 -9.45
C ARG A 4 -11.17 -1.57 -10.03
N ASP A 5 -11.30 -0.48 -9.29
CA ASP A 5 -10.89 0.85 -9.74
C ASP A 5 -9.36 0.91 -9.88
N VAL A 6 -8.62 0.26 -8.96
CA VAL A 6 -7.16 0.13 -9.04
C VAL A 6 -6.74 -0.66 -10.27
N VAL A 7 -7.38 -1.81 -10.54
CA VAL A 7 -7.07 -2.62 -11.72
C VAL A 7 -7.36 -1.86 -13.01
N LEU A 8 -8.48 -1.16 -13.11
CA LEU A 8 -8.79 -0.31 -14.25
C LEU A 8 -7.75 0.80 -14.42
N GLY A 9 -7.38 1.49 -13.33
CA GLY A 9 -6.35 2.54 -13.34
C GLY A 9 -5.01 2.06 -13.89
N LEU A 10 -4.54 0.89 -13.44
CA LEU A 10 -3.30 0.29 -13.96
C LEU A 10 -3.38 -0.02 -15.46
N LEU A 11 -4.54 -0.48 -15.92
CA LEU A 11 -4.75 -0.79 -17.33
C LEU A 11 -5.03 0.45 -18.21
N MET A 12 -5.20 1.65 -17.61
CA MET A 12 -5.23 2.92 -18.36
C MET A 12 -3.89 3.22 -19.01
N GLU A 13 -2.78 2.86 -18.36
CA GLU A 13 -1.43 3.16 -18.83
C GLU A 13 -0.94 2.18 -19.88
N LYS A 14 -1.13 0.88 -19.63
CA LYS A 14 -0.65 -0.20 -20.51
C LYS A 14 -1.37 -1.51 -20.24
N GLU A 15 -1.23 -2.44 -21.19
CA GLU A 15 -1.62 -3.82 -21.00
C GLU A 15 -0.74 -4.51 -19.94
N LEU A 16 -1.35 -5.30 -19.07
CA LEU A 16 -0.67 -6.01 -18.00
C LEU A 16 -1.19 -7.45 -17.89
N SER A 17 -0.32 -8.37 -17.49
CA SER A 17 -0.77 -9.68 -17.03
C SER A 17 -1.25 -9.62 -15.58
N GLY A 18 -2.00 -10.63 -15.14
CA GLY A 18 -2.39 -10.73 -13.73
C GLY A 18 -1.19 -10.79 -12.78
N TYR A 19 -0.06 -11.31 -13.23
CA TYR A 19 1.20 -11.31 -12.47
C TYR A 19 1.83 -9.92 -12.39
N ASP A 20 1.86 -9.16 -13.51
CA ASP A 20 2.37 -7.79 -13.50
C ASP A 20 1.53 -6.89 -12.59
N ILE A 21 0.19 -7.02 -12.63
CA ILE A 21 -0.73 -6.34 -11.70
C ILE A 21 -0.38 -6.69 -10.24
N LYS A 22 -0.15 -7.98 -9.94
CA LYS A 22 0.25 -8.42 -8.61
C LYS A 22 1.53 -7.72 -8.16
N ILE A 23 2.56 -7.66 -9.00
CA ILE A 23 3.82 -6.96 -8.68
C ILE A 23 3.57 -5.50 -8.34
N VAL A 24 2.76 -4.79 -9.12
CA VAL A 24 2.45 -3.38 -8.84
C VAL A 24 1.74 -3.22 -7.49
N PHE A 25 0.81 -4.12 -7.14
CA PHE A 25 0.17 -4.11 -5.83
C PHE A 25 1.17 -4.34 -4.69
N GLU A 26 2.13 -5.26 -4.87
CA GLU A 26 3.18 -5.53 -3.88
C GLU A 26 4.17 -4.38 -3.76
N ASP A 27 4.57 -3.80 -4.89
CA ASP A 27 5.64 -2.80 -4.92
C ASP A 27 5.14 -1.38 -4.66
N VAL A 28 3.96 -1.01 -5.19
CA VAL A 28 3.50 0.38 -5.18
C VAL A 28 2.43 0.62 -4.13
N PHE A 29 1.40 -0.23 -4.11
CA PHE A 29 0.18 0.07 -3.35
C PHE A 29 0.15 -0.51 -1.94
N THR A 30 1.17 -1.29 -1.55
CA THR A 30 1.24 -1.91 -0.21
C THR A 30 1.14 -0.91 0.95
N HIS A 31 1.50 0.35 0.69
CA HIS A 31 1.49 1.44 1.69
C HIS A 31 0.18 2.24 1.71
N PHE A 32 -0.64 2.15 0.66
CA PHE A 32 -1.80 3.03 0.46
C PHE A 32 -3.11 2.26 0.29
N PHE A 33 -3.04 0.97 0.00
CA PHE A 33 -4.21 0.19 -0.33
C PHE A 33 -4.17 -1.19 0.34
N ASP A 34 -5.17 -1.45 1.18
CA ASP A 34 -5.37 -2.75 1.85
C ASP A 34 -6.08 -3.73 0.89
N GLY A 35 -5.38 -4.09 -0.19
CA GLY A 35 -5.86 -5.05 -1.19
C GLY A 35 -5.18 -6.40 -1.04
N SER A 36 -5.92 -7.44 -0.63
CA SER A 36 -5.37 -8.79 -0.64
C SER A 36 -5.14 -9.28 -2.07
N PHE A 37 -4.00 -9.94 -2.34
CA PHE A 37 -3.69 -10.53 -3.66
C PHE A 37 -4.76 -11.49 -4.16
N GLY A 38 -5.51 -12.12 -3.24
CA GLY A 38 -6.62 -13.00 -3.58
C GLY A 38 -7.74 -12.34 -4.36
N MET A 39 -7.85 -11.00 -4.31
CA MET A 39 -8.87 -10.26 -5.05
C MET A 39 -8.53 -10.02 -6.53
N ILE A 40 -7.24 -10.05 -6.95
CA ILE A 40 -6.82 -9.66 -8.30
C ILE A 40 -7.49 -10.53 -9.37
N TYR A 41 -7.34 -11.85 -9.28
CA TYR A 41 -7.91 -12.76 -10.29
C TYR A 41 -9.43 -12.81 -10.30
N PRO A 42 -10.15 -12.80 -9.16
CA PRO A 42 -11.60 -12.60 -9.15
C PRO A 42 -12.03 -11.28 -9.80
N THR A 43 -11.33 -10.18 -9.51
CA THR A 43 -11.62 -8.86 -10.11
C THR A 43 -11.40 -8.87 -11.62
N LEU A 44 -10.30 -9.42 -12.11
CA LEU A 44 -10.03 -9.54 -13.54
C LEU A 44 -11.13 -10.35 -14.25
N ARG A 45 -11.55 -11.47 -13.67
CA ARG A 45 -12.66 -12.27 -14.24
C ARG A 45 -13.98 -11.50 -14.29
N GLN A 46 -14.26 -10.73 -13.23
CA GLN A 46 -15.49 -9.93 -13.15
C GLN A 46 -15.47 -8.80 -14.19
N LEU A 47 -14.38 -8.05 -14.28
CA LEU A 47 -14.21 -6.98 -15.26
C LEU A 47 -14.26 -7.49 -16.72
N GLU A 48 -13.67 -8.66 -16.99
CA GLU A 48 -13.76 -9.33 -18.30
C GLU A 48 -15.21 -9.71 -18.64
N LYS A 49 -15.94 -10.30 -17.66
CA LYS A 49 -17.37 -10.66 -17.82
C LYS A 49 -18.25 -9.43 -18.05
N GLU A 50 -17.93 -8.30 -17.45
CA GLU A 50 -18.65 -7.03 -17.61
C GLU A 50 -18.24 -6.26 -18.87
N GLY A 51 -17.29 -6.79 -19.67
CA GLY A 51 -16.82 -6.14 -20.89
C GLY A 51 -15.92 -4.92 -20.64
N LYS A 52 -15.45 -4.70 -19.39
CA LYS A 52 -14.60 -3.56 -19.03
C LYS A 52 -13.13 -3.76 -19.39
N ILE A 53 -12.73 -5.01 -19.53
CA ILE A 53 -11.41 -5.41 -20.00
C ILE A 53 -11.54 -6.58 -20.98
N LYS A 54 -10.53 -6.74 -21.85
CA LYS A 54 -10.37 -7.91 -22.73
C LYS A 54 -9.14 -8.68 -22.30
N LYS A 55 -9.16 -9.99 -22.55
CA LYS A 55 -8.03 -10.88 -22.30
C LYS A 55 -7.53 -11.47 -23.62
N GLU A 56 -6.22 -11.42 -23.82
CA GLU A 56 -5.55 -12.09 -24.93
C GLU A 56 -4.49 -13.06 -24.39
N VAL A 57 -4.30 -14.15 -25.11
CA VAL A 57 -3.27 -15.15 -24.79
C VAL A 57 -2.08 -14.92 -25.69
N VAL A 58 -0.97 -14.48 -25.12
CA VAL A 58 0.29 -14.29 -25.84
C VAL A 58 1.11 -15.57 -25.72
N MET A 59 1.39 -16.17 -26.87
CA MET A 59 2.26 -17.36 -26.97
C MET A 59 3.70 -16.96 -26.70
N GLN A 60 4.39 -17.73 -25.86
CA GLN A 60 5.81 -17.52 -25.55
C GLN A 60 6.62 -18.78 -25.89
N GLU A 61 7.71 -18.60 -26.64
CA GLU A 61 8.60 -19.73 -26.90
C GLU A 61 9.34 -20.15 -25.60
N GLY A 62 9.22 -21.44 -25.25
CA GLY A 62 9.90 -22.03 -24.09
C GLY A 62 9.39 -21.60 -22.72
N LYS A 63 8.27 -20.86 -22.65
CA LYS A 63 7.62 -20.44 -21.41
C LYS A 63 6.10 -20.66 -21.49
N PRO A 64 5.41 -20.75 -20.34
CA PRO A 64 3.93 -20.80 -20.31
C PRO A 64 3.32 -19.58 -20.99
N ASN A 65 2.22 -19.78 -21.72
CA ASN A 65 1.48 -18.70 -22.35
C ASN A 65 1.08 -17.62 -21.33
N LYS A 66 1.28 -16.35 -21.68
CA LYS A 66 0.96 -15.19 -20.84
C LYS A 66 -0.43 -14.66 -21.17
N LYS A 67 -1.28 -14.50 -20.16
CA LYS A 67 -2.59 -13.84 -20.31
C LYS A 67 -2.42 -12.35 -20.08
N MET A 68 -2.60 -11.57 -21.14
CA MET A 68 -2.56 -10.11 -21.09
C MET A 68 -3.97 -9.54 -21.02
N TYR A 69 -4.18 -8.49 -20.26
CA TYR A 69 -5.44 -7.80 -20.09
C TYR A 69 -5.33 -6.38 -20.64
N PHE A 70 -6.37 -5.96 -21.32
CA PHE A 70 -6.49 -4.67 -22.01
C PHE A 70 -7.77 -4.00 -21.54
N ILE A 71 -7.71 -2.72 -21.23
CA ILE A 71 -8.91 -1.94 -20.90
C ILE A 71 -9.72 -1.66 -22.17
N THR A 72 -11.05 -1.74 -22.06
CA THR A 72 -11.98 -1.33 -23.12
C THR A 72 -12.38 0.14 -22.97
N ASP A 73 -13.08 0.70 -23.96
CA ASP A 73 -13.61 2.06 -23.85
C ASP A 73 -14.62 2.18 -22.72
N GLU A 74 -15.43 1.15 -22.49
CA GLU A 74 -16.35 1.07 -21.35
C GLU A 74 -15.62 0.97 -19.99
N GLY A 75 -14.44 0.34 -19.96
CA GLY A 75 -13.59 0.30 -18.79
C GLY A 75 -12.95 1.66 -18.50
N ARG A 76 -12.48 2.35 -19.55
CA ARG A 76 -11.93 3.71 -19.44
C ARG A 76 -12.97 4.69 -18.91
N GLU A 77 -14.17 4.66 -19.47
CA GLU A 77 -15.27 5.52 -19.01
C GLU A 77 -15.60 5.25 -17.54
N GLU A 78 -15.67 3.98 -17.11
CA GLU A 78 -15.90 3.64 -15.70
C GLU A 78 -14.82 4.23 -14.78
N PHE A 79 -13.54 4.13 -15.17
CA PHE A 79 -12.45 4.70 -14.41
C PHE A 79 -12.50 6.24 -14.34
N TYR A 80 -12.82 6.90 -15.47
CA TYR A 80 -13.00 8.35 -15.48
C TYR A 80 -14.19 8.80 -14.61
N GLN A 81 -15.26 8.04 -14.56
CA GLN A 81 -16.39 8.34 -13.66
C GLN A 81 -15.99 8.18 -12.20
N TYR A 82 -15.24 7.12 -11.86
CA TYR A 82 -14.68 6.95 -10.52
C TYR A 82 -13.81 8.17 -10.12
N MET A 83 -12.93 8.65 -10.98
CA MET A 83 -12.05 9.80 -10.70
C MET A 83 -12.78 11.13 -10.48
N LYS A 84 -14.07 11.21 -10.84
CA LYS A 84 -14.93 12.38 -10.59
C LYS A 84 -15.72 12.28 -9.28
N THR A 85 -15.68 11.14 -8.59
CA THR A 85 -16.38 10.98 -7.32
C THR A 85 -15.63 11.71 -6.20
N ASP A 86 -16.33 11.99 -5.10
CA ASP A 86 -15.70 12.53 -3.90
C ASP A 86 -14.66 11.54 -3.33
N VAL A 87 -13.58 12.08 -2.77
CA VAL A 87 -12.54 11.26 -2.11
C VAL A 87 -13.13 10.63 -0.85
N GLU A 88 -13.02 9.31 -0.75
CA GLU A 88 -13.44 8.57 0.45
C GLU A 88 -12.50 8.88 1.63
N LYS A 89 -13.04 8.84 2.84
CA LYS A 89 -12.23 9.00 4.06
C LYS A 89 -11.35 7.80 4.30
N ASP A 90 -10.14 8.05 4.76
CA ASP A 90 -9.22 7.00 5.16
C ASP A 90 -9.77 6.19 6.35
N VAL A 91 -9.52 4.89 6.33
CA VAL A 91 -9.86 3.98 7.43
C VAL A 91 -8.57 3.45 8.03
N LEU A 92 -8.17 4.03 9.17
CA LEU A 92 -7.00 3.56 9.91
C LEU A 92 -7.40 2.40 10.84
N ARG A 93 -6.72 1.27 10.70
CA ARG A 93 -6.79 0.11 11.62
C ARG A 93 -5.38 -0.21 12.09
N SER A 94 -5.12 -0.08 13.37
CA SER A 94 -3.82 -0.36 13.96
C SER A 94 -3.96 -1.16 15.25
N ASP A 95 -3.54 -2.42 15.23
CA ASP A 95 -3.47 -3.27 16.43
C ASP A 95 -2.47 -2.67 17.42
N PHE A 96 -1.35 -2.12 16.95
CA PHE A 96 -0.36 -1.44 17.78
C PHE A 96 -0.98 -0.27 18.57
N LEU A 97 -1.69 0.65 17.91
CA LEU A 97 -2.30 1.78 18.61
C LEU A 97 -3.39 1.34 19.60
N MET A 98 -4.14 0.30 19.27
CA MET A 98 -5.13 -0.27 20.19
C MET A 98 -4.46 -0.90 21.40
N ARG A 99 -3.35 -1.63 21.24
CA ARG A 99 -2.56 -2.17 22.35
C ARG A 99 -1.96 -1.06 23.21
N MET A 100 -1.45 0.01 22.59
CA MET A 100 -0.95 1.19 23.33
C MET A 100 -2.07 1.87 24.12
N TYR A 101 -3.26 2.01 23.59
CA TYR A 101 -4.41 2.58 24.30
C TYR A 101 -4.77 1.75 25.56
N PHE A 102 -4.66 0.43 25.47
CA PHE A 102 -4.89 -0.48 26.60
C PHE A 102 -3.59 -0.86 27.35
N GLY A 103 -2.50 -0.13 27.15
CA GLY A 103 -1.17 -0.47 27.68
C GLY A 103 -1.09 -0.61 29.20
N ASN A 104 -1.99 0.04 29.96
CA ASN A 104 -2.09 -0.11 31.41
C ASN A 104 -2.40 -1.55 31.87
N TYR A 105 -2.83 -2.43 30.98
CA TYR A 105 -3.06 -3.86 31.25
C TYR A 105 -1.88 -4.75 30.83
N SER A 106 -0.75 -4.14 30.45
CA SER A 106 0.47 -4.83 30.02
C SER A 106 1.66 -4.39 30.90
N ASP A 107 2.72 -5.17 30.87
CA ASP A 107 3.97 -4.80 31.50
C ASP A 107 4.80 -3.87 30.61
N THR A 108 5.72 -3.12 31.24
CA THR A 108 6.57 -2.14 30.57
C THR A 108 7.48 -2.75 29.49
N ASN A 109 7.99 -3.96 29.73
CA ASN A 109 8.86 -4.64 28.77
C ASN A 109 8.11 -5.02 27.49
N SER A 110 6.88 -5.51 27.63
CA SER A 110 6.00 -5.79 26.49
C SER A 110 5.70 -4.52 25.69
N MET A 111 5.40 -3.40 26.36
CA MET A 111 5.17 -2.12 25.68
C MET A 111 6.40 -1.63 24.93
N LYS A 112 7.60 -1.71 25.54
CA LYS A 112 8.87 -1.35 24.88
C LYS A 112 9.07 -2.17 23.63
N LYS A 113 8.95 -3.50 23.73
CA LYS A 113 9.09 -4.41 22.61
C LYS A 113 8.13 -4.05 21.45
N TRP A 114 6.86 -3.77 21.73
CA TRP A 114 5.91 -3.38 20.70
C TRP A 114 6.28 -2.06 20.02
N ILE A 115 6.80 -1.08 20.79
CA ILE A 115 7.26 0.21 20.26
C ILE A 115 8.49 0.00 19.37
N GLU A 116 9.45 -0.79 19.80
CA GLU A 116 10.67 -1.11 19.03
C GLU A 116 10.33 -1.82 17.71
N GLU A 117 9.50 -2.85 17.76
CA GLU A 117 9.03 -3.58 16.57
C GLU A 117 8.28 -2.66 15.58
N GLU A 118 7.49 -1.70 16.10
CA GLU A 118 6.77 -0.75 15.25
C GLU A 118 7.70 0.30 14.64
N ILE A 119 8.72 0.76 15.37
CA ILE A 119 9.79 1.64 14.84
C ILE A 119 10.50 0.94 13.70
N GLU A 120 11.01 -0.27 13.90
CA GLU A 120 11.70 -1.05 12.86
C GLU A 120 10.84 -1.22 11.61
N ARG A 121 9.56 -1.55 11.78
CA ARG A 121 8.61 -1.71 10.67
C ARG A 121 8.42 -0.41 9.89
N LYS A 122 8.26 0.74 10.58
CA LYS A 122 8.06 2.03 9.92
C LYS A 122 9.33 2.54 9.25
N GLU A 123 10.50 2.32 9.86
CA GLU A 123 11.79 2.62 9.24
C GLU A 123 11.99 1.82 7.94
N ALA A 124 11.63 0.54 7.94
CA ALA A 124 11.66 -0.28 6.74
C ALA A 124 10.72 0.27 5.65
N TYR A 125 9.53 0.76 6.01
CA TYR A 125 8.61 1.39 5.06
C TYR A 125 9.17 2.69 4.48
N VAL A 126 9.78 3.55 5.30
CA VAL A 126 10.45 4.77 4.82
C VAL A 126 11.58 4.42 3.86
N ALA A 127 12.43 3.46 4.21
CA ALA A 127 13.54 3.03 3.37
C ALA A 127 13.05 2.47 2.02
N ASP A 128 11.99 1.68 2.02
CA ASP A 128 11.39 1.12 0.79
C ASP A 128 10.81 2.23 -0.11
N LEU A 129 10.08 3.18 0.47
CA LEU A 129 9.52 4.31 -0.30
C LEU A 129 10.62 5.20 -0.88
N LEU A 130 11.70 5.47 -0.14
CA LEU A 130 12.84 6.25 -0.63
C LEU A 130 13.57 5.53 -1.78
N LEU A 131 13.76 4.20 -1.69
CA LEU A 131 14.33 3.42 -2.78
C LEU A 131 13.46 3.47 -4.03
N LYS A 132 12.15 3.41 -3.88
CA LYS A 132 11.18 3.52 -4.98
C LYS A 132 11.20 4.91 -5.60
N TYR A 133 11.26 5.97 -4.79
CA TYR A 133 11.41 7.34 -5.26
C TYR A 133 12.65 7.50 -6.14
N GLU A 134 13.83 7.06 -5.66
CA GLU A 134 15.08 7.12 -6.42
C GLU A 134 15.01 6.37 -7.76
N LYS A 135 14.29 5.25 -7.80
CA LYS A 135 14.11 4.45 -9.01
C LYS A 135 13.19 5.12 -10.04
N TRP A 136 12.21 5.89 -9.60
CA TRP A 136 11.13 6.41 -10.45
C TRP A 136 11.20 7.93 -10.68
N LYS A 137 12.02 8.66 -9.96
CA LYS A 137 12.08 10.14 -9.98
C LYS A 137 12.20 10.79 -11.36
N GLU A 138 12.79 10.09 -12.35
CA GLU A 138 12.92 10.62 -13.71
C GLU A 138 11.63 10.53 -14.54
N GLY A 139 10.65 9.74 -14.10
CA GLY A 139 9.40 9.53 -14.83
C GLY A 139 8.13 9.69 -14.00
N ILE A 140 8.27 10.02 -12.71
CA ILE A 140 7.14 10.17 -11.79
C ILE A 140 6.36 11.45 -12.11
N THR A 141 5.05 11.36 -12.11
CA THR A 141 4.17 12.52 -12.23
C THR A 141 4.07 13.26 -10.90
N PHE A 142 3.70 14.55 -10.95
CA PHE A 142 3.48 15.36 -9.75
C PHE A 142 2.41 14.74 -8.80
N ALA A 143 1.38 14.10 -9.33
CA ALA A 143 0.36 13.43 -8.53
C ALA A 143 0.90 12.18 -7.81
N GLU A 144 1.74 11.40 -8.46
CA GLU A 144 2.42 10.25 -7.85
C GLU A 144 3.43 10.68 -6.80
N GLU A 145 4.17 11.77 -7.05
CA GLU A 145 5.10 12.38 -6.09
C GLU A 145 4.38 12.78 -4.80
N ILE A 146 3.20 13.43 -4.88
CA ILE A 146 2.37 13.74 -3.71
C ILE A 146 2.08 12.48 -2.88
N SER A 147 1.74 11.37 -3.53
CA SER A 147 1.41 10.12 -2.83
C SER A 147 2.63 9.55 -2.07
N LEU A 148 3.82 9.62 -2.68
CA LEU A 148 5.07 9.18 -2.06
C LEU A 148 5.48 10.10 -0.90
N ASP A 149 5.46 11.41 -1.10
CA ASP A 149 5.85 12.39 -0.09
C ASP A 149 4.97 12.29 1.16
N VAL A 150 3.64 12.17 0.99
CA VAL A 150 2.70 11.97 2.09
C VAL A 150 2.99 10.66 2.83
N GLY A 151 3.28 9.57 2.12
CA GLY A 151 3.65 8.29 2.72
C GLY A 151 4.93 8.37 3.53
N ILE A 152 6.00 8.94 2.96
CA ILE A 152 7.31 9.12 3.62
C ILE A 152 7.16 10.01 4.86
N ALA A 153 6.52 11.18 4.72
CA ALA A 153 6.33 12.11 5.83
C ALA A 153 5.51 11.47 6.97
N SER A 154 4.45 10.74 6.65
CA SER A 154 3.60 10.07 7.63
C SER A 154 4.36 9.02 8.44
N TYR A 155 5.13 8.15 7.80
CA TYR A 155 5.92 7.13 8.50
C TYR A 155 7.08 7.75 9.28
N THR A 156 7.76 8.75 8.73
CA THR A 156 8.85 9.47 9.43
C THR A 156 8.36 10.11 10.72
N ALA A 157 7.23 10.81 10.67
CA ALA A 157 6.65 11.43 11.87
C ALA A 157 6.25 10.39 12.93
N GLN A 158 5.75 9.21 12.52
CA GLN A 158 5.45 8.11 13.43
C GLN A 158 6.74 7.58 14.11
N VAL A 159 7.81 7.34 13.33
CA VAL A 159 9.12 6.89 13.85
C VAL A 159 9.67 7.87 14.88
N GLU A 160 9.70 9.16 14.57
CA GLU A 160 10.18 10.19 15.50
C GLU A 160 9.36 10.22 16.79
N THR A 161 8.04 10.17 16.68
CA THR A 161 7.14 10.14 17.84
C THR A 161 7.39 8.92 18.71
N LEU A 162 7.52 7.75 18.12
CA LEU A 162 7.73 6.49 18.84
C LEU A 162 9.10 6.45 19.52
N LYS A 163 10.17 6.89 18.86
CA LYS A 163 11.52 7.01 19.47
C LYS A 163 11.50 7.92 20.67
N ASN A 164 10.85 9.08 20.58
CA ASN A 164 10.71 10.01 21.69
C ASN A 164 9.92 9.38 22.86
N LYS A 165 8.86 8.64 22.59
CA LYS A 165 8.06 7.95 23.61
C LYS A 165 8.80 6.79 24.26
N LEU A 166 9.56 6.02 23.50
CA LEU A 166 10.41 4.94 24.01
C LEU A 166 11.47 5.49 24.99
N ALA A 167 12.11 6.60 24.63
CA ALA A 167 13.07 7.26 25.51
C ALA A 167 12.43 7.74 26.83
N GLN A 168 11.22 8.34 26.76
CA GLN A 168 10.47 8.75 27.94
C GLN A 168 10.12 7.57 28.86
N LEU A 169 9.64 6.47 28.28
CA LEU A 169 9.28 5.25 29.02
C LEU A 169 10.51 4.66 29.75
N THR A 170 11.66 4.64 29.08
CA THR A 170 12.93 4.16 29.69
C THR A 170 13.41 5.03 30.85
N ILE A 171 13.19 6.36 30.77
CA ILE A 171 13.53 7.28 31.87
C ILE A 171 12.60 7.08 33.08
N GLN A 172 11.31 6.88 32.81
CA GLN A 172 10.30 6.66 33.87
C GLN A 172 10.60 5.38 34.66
N GLU A 173 10.84 4.27 33.95
CA GLU A 173 11.22 3.00 34.62
C GLU A 173 12.41 3.12 35.56
N LYS A 174 13.48 3.81 35.10
CA LYS A 174 14.65 4.05 35.96
C LYS A 174 14.37 4.93 37.21
N ARG A 175 13.26 5.67 37.21
CA ARG A 175 12.83 6.47 38.40
C ARG A 175 12.01 5.62 39.36
N ASP A 176 11.23 4.69 38.83
CA ASP A 176 10.35 3.83 39.64
C ASP A 176 11.14 2.68 40.30
N GLU A 177 12.36 2.38 39.82
CA GLU A 177 13.31 1.42 40.41
C GLU A 177 14.18 2.01 41.55
N LYS A 178 14.10 3.32 41.79
CA LYS A 178 14.86 4.03 42.86
C LYS A 178 14.00 4.37 44.07
#